data_b675399b24f9df49fb7d1fdc92f27d39
#
_entry.id   b675399b24f9df49fb7d1fdc92f27d39
#
_cell.length_a   1.000
_cell.length_b   1.000
_cell.length_c   1.000
_cell.angle_alpha   90.00
_cell.angle_beta   90.00
_cell.angle_gamma   90.00
#
_symmetry.space_group_name_H-M   'P 1'
#
loop_
_entity.id
_entity.type
_entity.pdbx_description
1 polymer ?
#
loop_
_entity_poly.entity_id
_entity_poly.type
_entity_poly.pdbx_seq_one_letter_code
_entity_poly.pdbx_strand_id
1 'polypeptide(L)'
;MELHKAISTEFGGTQAHPGVVESQFGLLNAVQRPQVMTLGREAYPLFADKVAAFVFALLQARPFRGGNRRVALASILAFCELNNRNVDSRVLDEKLAENLLKRASGYRELGIAPENVFSELREVMRRAIGNPS
;
A
#
# COMPACT_ATOMS: atom_id res chain seq x y z
N MET A 1 -10.53 -11.80 -6.50
CA MET A 1 -9.41 -10.91 -6.18
C MET A 1 -8.39 -10.88 -7.31
N GLU A 2 -8.83 -10.28 -8.38
CA GLU A 2 -8.02 -10.22 -9.61
C GLU A 2 -6.74 -9.42 -9.43
N LEU A 3 -6.81 -8.32 -8.67
CA LEU A 3 -5.62 -7.50 -8.42
C LEU A 3 -4.55 -8.30 -7.69
N HIS A 4 -4.94 -9.08 -6.68
CA HIS A 4 -4.00 -9.92 -5.94
C HIS A 4 -3.33 -10.94 -6.86
N LYS A 5 -4.09 -11.61 -7.73
CA LYS A 5 -3.52 -12.58 -8.66
C LYS A 5 -2.55 -11.95 -9.63
N ALA A 6 -2.91 -10.79 -10.19
CA ALA A 6 -2.04 -10.08 -11.12
C ALA A 6 -0.74 -9.67 -10.44
N ILE A 7 -0.81 -9.13 -9.24
CA ILE A 7 0.37 -8.72 -8.49
C ILE A 7 1.25 -9.91 -8.14
N SER A 8 0.65 -10.99 -7.65
CA SER A 8 1.41 -12.19 -7.28
C SER A 8 2.10 -12.83 -8.47
N THR A 9 1.43 -12.86 -9.61
CA THR A 9 2.01 -13.40 -10.84
C THR A 9 3.20 -12.58 -11.31
N GLU A 10 3.09 -11.26 -11.22
CA GLU A 10 4.13 -10.35 -11.67
C GLU A 10 5.35 -10.35 -10.75
N PHE A 11 5.13 -10.41 -9.45
CA PHE A 11 6.18 -10.26 -8.45
C PHE A 11 6.52 -11.53 -7.69
N GLY A 12 5.73 -12.58 -7.84
CA GLY A 12 5.96 -13.84 -7.16
C GLY A 12 7.10 -14.62 -7.77
N GLY A 13 7.81 -15.35 -7.01
CA GLY A 13 8.85 -16.24 -7.49
C GLY A 13 10.17 -16.14 -6.75
N THR A 14 10.41 -15.05 -6.04
CA THR A 14 11.65 -14.87 -5.29
C THR A 14 11.50 -15.17 -3.80
N GLN A 15 10.27 -15.27 -3.31
CA GLN A 15 10.02 -15.58 -1.92
C GLN A 15 9.23 -16.87 -1.79
N ALA A 16 9.47 -17.59 -0.70
CA ALA A 16 8.65 -18.73 -0.36
C ALA A 16 7.20 -18.27 -0.17
N HIS A 17 6.30 -18.95 -0.82
CA HIS A 17 4.85 -18.70 -0.71
C HIS A 17 4.40 -17.29 -1.10
N PRO A 18 4.90 -16.73 -2.25
CA PRO A 18 4.43 -15.41 -2.69
C PRO A 18 2.93 -15.45 -2.97
N GLY A 19 2.20 -14.49 -2.44
CA GLY A 19 0.78 -14.38 -2.69
C GLY A 19 -0.12 -15.37 -1.96
N VAL A 20 0.45 -16.24 -1.10
CA VAL A 20 -0.38 -17.13 -0.28
C VAL A 20 -1.04 -16.32 0.82
N VAL A 21 -2.37 -16.32 0.82
CA VAL A 21 -3.15 -15.57 1.80
C VAL A 21 -3.28 -16.37 3.08
N GLU A 22 -2.75 -15.84 4.18
CA GLU A 22 -2.95 -16.44 5.51
C GLU A 22 -4.11 -15.81 6.25
N SER A 23 -4.45 -14.54 5.96
CA SER A 23 -5.55 -13.84 6.59
C SER A 23 -6.43 -13.20 5.55
N GLN A 24 -7.52 -13.89 5.19
CA GLN A 24 -8.50 -13.33 4.28
C GLN A 24 -9.20 -12.12 4.88
N PHE A 25 -9.45 -12.14 6.19
CA PHE A 25 -10.02 -11.01 6.89
C PHE A 25 -9.12 -9.78 6.82
N GLY A 26 -7.82 -9.96 7.06
CA GLY A 26 -6.85 -8.88 6.97
C GLY A 26 -6.76 -8.29 5.57
N LEU A 27 -6.77 -9.16 4.55
CA LEU A 27 -6.74 -8.70 3.16
C LEU A 27 -8.00 -7.93 2.80
N LEU A 28 -9.17 -8.46 3.18
CA LEU A 28 -10.44 -7.78 2.91
C LEU A 28 -10.49 -6.42 3.58
N ASN A 29 -10.06 -6.34 4.83
CA ASN A 29 -10.01 -5.08 5.56
C ASN A 29 -9.11 -4.06 4.86
N ALA A 30 -7.95 -4.49 4.36
CA ALA A 30 -7.04 -3.61 3.63
C ALA A 30 -7.67 -3.11 2.32
N VAL A 31 -8.33 -3.99 1.59
CA VAL A 31 -8.98 -3.64 0.31
C VAL A 31 -10.12 -2.64 0.55
N GLN A 32 -10.86 -2.76 1.64
CA GLN A 32 -11.98 -1.88 1.95
C GLN A 32 -11.55 -0.57 2.60
N ARG A 33 -10.36 -0.50 3.16
CA ARG A 33 -9.90 0.67 3.90
C ARG A 33 -9.96 1.98 3.13
N PRO A 34 -9.57 2.05 1.85
CA PRO A 34 -9.65 3.29 1.09
C PRO A 34 -11.05 3.87 0.97
N GLN A 35 -12.08 3.04 1.14
CA GLN A 35 -13.46 3.43 0.93
C GLN A 35 -14.22 3.71 2.24
N VAL A 36 -13.50 3.76 3.35
CA VAL A 36 -14.10 3.99 4.67
C VAL A 36 -14.78 5.36 4.70
N MET A 37 -15.99 5.37 5.24
CA MET A 37 -16.78 6.59 5.44
C MET A 37 -16.72 7.02 6.89
N THR A 38 -16.65 8.32 7.13
CA THR A 38 -16.68 8.90 8.47
C THR A 38 -17.68 10.04 8.46
N LEU A 39 -18.69 9.96 9.30
CA LEU A 39 -19.75 10.97 9.41
C LEU A 39 -20.40 11.28 8.07
N GLY A 40 -20.64 10.24 7.26
CA GLY A 40 -21.29 10.37 5.96
C GLY A 40 -20.38 10.89 4.84
N ARG A 41 -19.09 11.02 5.08
CA ARG A 41 -18.12 11.49 4.09
C ARG A 41 -17.01 10.48 3.94
N GLU A 42 -16.34 10.48 2.77
CA GLU A 42 -15.15 9.66 2.57
C GLU A 42 -14.06 10.12 3.54
N ALA A 43 -13.48 9.15 4.26
CA ALA A 43 -12.34 9.45 5.15
C ALA A 43 -11.10 9.83 4.34
N TYR A 44 -10.97 9.28 3.13
CA TYR A 44 -9.81 9.50 2.26
C TYR A 44 -10.29 9.94 0.88
N PRO A 45 -10.68 11.22 0.69
CA PRO A 45 -11.23 11.66 -0.59
C PRO A 45 -10.19 11.77 -1.71
N LEU A 46 -8.92 12.01 -1.37
CA LEU A 46 -7.86 12.11 -2.37
C LEU A 46 -7.37 10.72 -2.75
N PHE A 47 -7.08 10.54 -4.05
CA PHE A 47 -6.56 9.26 -4.54
C PHE A 47 -5.29 8.84 -3.81
N ALA A 48 -4.34 9.77 -3.64
CA ALA A 48 -3.09 9.48 -2.93
C ALA A 48 -3.34 9.01 -1.51
N ASP A 49 -4.32 9.58 -0.83
CA ASP A 49 -4.67 9.19 0.54
C ASP A 49 -5.31 7.79 0.57
N LYS A 50 -6.09 7.45 -0.44
CA LYS A 50 -6.66 6.10 -0.56
C LYS A 50 -5.56 5.06 -0.72
N VAL A 51 -4.56 5.37 -1.54
CA VAL A 51 -3.41 4.48 -1.73
C VAL A 51 -2.64 4.31 -0.42
N ALA A 52 -2.39 5.41 0.29
CA ALA A 52 -1.70 5.37 1.58
C ALA A 52 -2.49 4.54 2.61
N ALA A 53 -3.81 4.70 2.66
CA ALA A 53 -4.66 3.96 3.58
C ALA A 53 -4.62 2.46 3.29
N PHE A 54 -4.67 2.08 2.02
CA PHE A 54 -4.56 0.68 1.62
C PHE A 54 -3.19 0.10 2.04
N VAL A 55 -2.12 0.80 1.71
CA VAL A 55 -0.76 0.35 2.00
C VAL A 55 -0.57 0.16 3.50
N PHE A 56 -1.00 1.13 4.29
CA PHE A 56 -0.85 1.06 5.74
C PHE A 56 -1.62 -0.12 6.32
N ALA A 57 -2.88 -0.30 5.89
CA ALA A 57 -3.71 -1.41 6.36
C ALA A 57 -3.11 -2.76 5.96
N LEU A 58 -2.59 -2.87 4.74
CA LEU A 58 -1.96 -4.08 4.26
C LEU A 58 -0.73 -4.45 5.09
N LEU A 59 0.16 -3.48 5.32
CA LEU A 59 1.38 -3.72 6.07
C LEU A 59 1.09 -4.04 7.53
N GLN A 60 0.04 -3.46 8.09
CA GLN A 60 -0.38 -3.72 9.46
C GLN A 60 -0.97 -5.11 9.62
N ALA A 61 -1.81 -5.53 8.67
CA ALA A 61 -2.49 -6.82 8.72
C ALA A 61 -1.60 -7.99 8.34
N ARG A 62 -0.63 -7.76 7.46
CA ARG A 62 0.26 -8.81 6.92
C ARG A 62 -0.52 -10.03 6.44
N PRO A 63 -1.47 -9.86 5.50
CA PRO A 63 -2.39 -10.94 5.15
C PRO A 63 -1.74 -12.06 4.36
N PHE A 64 -0.56 -11.86 3.78
CA PHE A 64 0.14 -12.88 3.02
C PHE A 64 1.22 -13.54 3.88
N ARG A 65 1.51 -14.80 3.59
CA ARG A 65 2.55 -15.53 4.30
C ARG A 65 3.92 -14.86 4.13
N GLY A 66 4.17 -14.31 2.96
CA GLY A 66 5.38 -13.57 2.67
C GLY A 66 5.14 -12.55 1.60
N GLY A 67 6.05 -11.59 1.46
CA GLY A 67 5.99 -10.61 0.39
C GLY A 67 5.01 -9.47 0.59
N ASN A 68 4.57 -9.19 1.82
CA ASN A 68 3.60 -8.11 2.07
C ASN A 68 4.10 -6.75 1.56
N ARG A 69 5.38 -6.43 1.76
CA ARG A 69 5.93 -5.17 1.25
C ARG A 69 5.99 -5.13 -0.27
N ARG A 70 6.27 -6.26 -0.90
CA ARG A 70 6.26 -6.36 -2.36
C ARG A 70 4.86 -6.18 -2.91
N VAL A 71 3.87 -6.79 -2.28
CA VAL A 71 2.47 -6.62 -2.67
C VAL A 71 2.06 -5.16 -2.51
N ALA A 72 2.48 -4.51 -1.41
CA ALA A 72 2.18 -3.10 -1.19
C ALA A 72 2.75 -2.22 -2.31
N LEU A 73 4.02 -2.40 -2.66
CA LEU A 73 4.64 -1.63 -3.73
C LEU A 73 3.98 -1.88 -5.07
N ALA A 74 3.74 -3.15 -5.40
CA ALA A 74 3.07 -3.52 -6.64
C ALA A 74 1.66 -2.93 -6.71
N SER A 75 0.96 -2.88 -5.57
CA SER A 75 -0.38 -2.29 -5.49
C SER A 75 -0.34 -0.80 -5.79
N ILE A 76 0.64 -0.08 -5.26
CA ILE A 76 0.80 1.35 -5.55
C ILE A 76 0.90 1.58 -7.06
N LEU A 77 1.78 0.82 -7.70
CA LEU A 77 2.01 0.95 -9.14
C LEU A 77 0.78 0.54 -9.94
N ALA A 78 0.13 -0.55 -9.56
CA ALA A 78 -1.06 -1.04 -10.25
C ALA A 78 -2.23 -0.08 -10.12
N PHE A 79 -2.48 0.47 -8.94
CA PHE A 79 -3.54 1.45 -8.73
C PHE A 79 -3.31 2.71 -9.55
N CYS A 80 -2.07 3.17 -9.61
CA CYS A 80 -1.73 4.35 -10.41
C CYS A 80 -1.97 4.08 -11.90
N GLU A 81 -1.54 2.93 -12.39
CA GLU A 81 -1.74 2.55 -13.78
C GLU A 81 -3.23 2.45 -14.14
N LEU A 82 -4.01 1.79 -13.29
CA LEU A 82 -5.44 1.62 -13.50
C LEU A 82 -6.22 2.93 -13.48
N ASN A 83 -5.68 3.96 -12.84
CA ASN A 83 -6.32 5.26 -12.70
C ASN A 83 -5.64 6.36 -13.51
N ASN A 84 -4.78 5.98 -14.44
CA ASN A 84 -4.05 6.91 -15.31
C ASN A 84 -3.26 7.96 -14.53
N ARG A 85 -2.64 7.51 -13.43
CA ARG A 85 -1.78 8.36 -12.60
C ARG A 85 -0.34 7.97 -12.85
N ASN A 86 0.53 8.97 -12.90
CA ASN A 86 1.97 8.74 -13.01
C ASN A 86 2.59 8.75 -11.61
N VAL A 87 3.64 7.96 -11.44
CA VAL A 87 4.43 7.96 -10.22
C VAL A 87 5.74 8.68 -10.50
N ASP A 88 6.04 9.70 -9.70
CA ASP A 88 7.30 10.43 -9.82
C ASP A 88 8.42 9.60 -9.21
N SER A 89 9.28 9.05 -10.06
CA SER A 89 10.39 8.21 -9.63
C SER A 89 11.48 8.97 -8.85
N ARG A 90 11.45 10.30 -8.88
CA ARG A 90 12.36 11.11 -8.06
C ARG A 90 11.90 11.14 -6.61
N VAL A 91 10.60 11.01 -6.38
CA VAL A 91 10.01 10.99 -5.04
C VAL A 91 9.94 9.58 -4.50
N LEU A 92 9.59 8.61 -5.34
CA LEU A 92 9.37 7.23 -4.95
C LEU A 92 10.10 6.29 -5.89
N ASP A 93 11.43 6.25 -5.79
CA ASP A 93 12.21 5.24 -6.49
C ASP A 93 12.17 3.93 -5.69
N GLU A 94 12.71 2.87 -6.27
CA GLU A 94 12.68 1.54 -5.68
C GLU A 94 13.28 1.51 -4.27
N LYS A 95 14.42 2.18 -4.07
CA LYS A 95 15.10 2.20 -2.78
C LYS A 95 14.34 3.00 -1.74
N LEU A 96 13.85 4.17 -2.13
CA LEU A 96 13.05 5.01 -1.24
C LEU A 96 11.74 4.33 -0.87
N ALA A 97 11.11 3.67 -1.83
CA ALA A 97 9.88 2.91 -1.58
C ALA A 97 10.14 1.78 -0.59
N GLU A 98 11.21 1.02 -0.78
CA GLU A 98 11.56 -0.07 0.12
C GLU A 98 11.79 0.43 1.55
N ASN A 99 12.53 1.52 1.71
CA ASN A 99 12.80 2.08 3.03
C ASN A 99 11.52 2.58 3.70
N LEU A 100 10.65 3.25 2.94
CA LEU A 100 9.38 3.75 3.45
C LEU A 100 8.49 2.60 3.92
N LEU A 101 8.37 1.55 3.10
CA LEU A 101 7.52 0.41 3.43
C LEU A 101 8.09 -0.40 4.59
N LYS A 102 9.42 -0.49 4.69
CA LYS A 102 10.07 -1.16 5.81
C LYS A 102 9.78 -0.44 7.13
N ARG A 103 9.88 0.89 7.13
CA ARG A 103 9.54 1.69 8.31
C ARG A 103 8.07 1.55 8.68
N ALA A 104 7.20 1.59 7.68
CA ALA A 104 5.76 1.44 7.90
C ALA A 104 5.40 0.05 8.41
N SER A 105 6.11 -0.97 7.98
CA SER A 105 5.88 -2.34 8.44
C SER A 105 6.38 -2.58 9.86
N GLY A 106 7.50 -1.94 10.22
CA GLY A 106 8.17 -2.15 11.51
C GLY A 106 8.02 -0.99 12.50
N TYR A 107 6.98 -0.18 12.37
CA TYR A 107 6.87 1.04 13.18
C TYR A 107 6.83 0.78 14.69
N ARG A 108 6.26 -0.34 15.11
CA ARG A 108 6.16 -0.68 16.53
C ARG A 108 7.54 -0.91 17.12
N GLU A 109 8.37 -1.68 16.44
CA GLU A 109 9.73 -1.98 16.86
C GLU A 109 10.62 -0.75 16.84
N LEU A 110 10.34 0.20 15.94
CA LEU A 110 11.07 1.45 15.82
C LEU A 110 10.58 2.53 16.80
N GLY A 111 9.51 2.26 17.54
CA GLY A 111 8.94 3.23 18.47
C GLY A 111 8.25 4.41 17.82
N ILE A 112 7.78 4.24 16.59
CA ILE A 112 7.09 5.29 15.83
C ILE A 112 5.59 5.14 16.05
N ALA A 113 4.89 6.24 16.32
CA ALA A 113 3.43 6.21 16.48
C ALA A 113 2.76 5.90 15.13
N PRO A 114 1.68 5.09 15.12
CA PRO A 114 1.00 4.74 13.86
C PRO A 114 0.49 5.96 13.10
N GLU A 115 0.03 7.00 13.78
CA GLU A 115 -0.42 8.23 13.16
C GLU A 115 0.71 8.90 12.37
N ASN A 116 1.92 8.87 12.92
CA ASN A 116 3.09 9.47 12.27
C ASN A 116 3.50 8.67 11.03
N VAL A 117 3.41 7.34 11.10
CA VAL A 117 3.69 6.48 9.96
C VAL A 117 2.68 6.73 8.85
N PHE A 118 1.41 6.80 9.18
CA PHE A 118 0.38 7.05 8.19
C PHE A 118 0.53 8.42 7.56
N SER A 119 0.85 9.45 8.36
CA SER A 119 1.10 10.79 7.83
C SER A 119 2.27 10.81 6.84
N GLU A 120 3.33 10.08 7.15
CA GLU A 120 4.49 9.97 6.27
C GLU A 120 4.11 9.28 4.95
N LEU A 121 3.39 8.17 5.01
CA LEU A 121 2.91 7.47 3.82
C LEU A 121 2.04 8.39 2.96
N ARG A 122 1.11 9.07 3.59
CA ARG A 122 0.19 9.97 2.90
C ARG A 122 0.92 11.10 2.20
N GLU A 123 1.86 11.72 2.88
CA GLU A 123 2.63 12.81 2.30
C GLU A 123 3.46 12.34 1.11
N VAL A 124 4.14 11.20 1.24
CA VAL A 124 4.93 10.65 0.13
C VAL A 124 4.03 10.31 -1.05
N MET A 125 2.88 9.69 -0.81
CA MET A 125 1.94 9.37 -1.88
C MET A 125 1.42 10.62 -2.58
N ARG A 126 1.09 11.67 -1.82
CA ARG A 126 0.65 12.94 -2.40
C ARG A 126 1.71 13.57 -3.30
N ARG A 127 2.97 13.46 -2.92
CA ARG A 127 4.09 14.01 -3.70
C ARG A 127 4.46 13.15 -4.88
N ALA A 128 4.33 11.84 -4.75
CA ALA A 128 4.74 10.88 -5.77
C ALA A 128 3.70 10.66 -6.85
N ILE A 129 2.41 10.72 -6.51
CA ILE A 129 1.32 10.38 -7.42
C ILE A 129 0.80 11.66 -8.08
N GLY A 130 0.97 11.71 -9.41
CA GLY A 130 0.51 12.85 -10.20
C GLY A 130 -0.98 12.83 -10.47
N ASN A 131 -1.45 13.90 -11.09
CA ASN A 131 -2.83 14.01 -11.51
C ASN A 131 -3.12 13.05 -12.67
N PRO A 132 -4.39 12.75 -12.95
CA PRO A 132 -4.75 11.93 -14.12
C PRO A 132 -4.21 12.54 -15.40
N SER A 133 -3.63 11.68 -16.23
CA SER A 133 -3.12 12.10 -17.54
C SER A 133 -4.21 12.15 -18.59
#